data_4352d0cbe4bf6e15ade3121378a1edb2
#
_entry.id   4352d0cbe4bf6e15ade3121378a1edb2
#
_cell.length_a   1.000
_cell.length_b   1.000
_cell.length_c   1.000
_cell.angle_alpha   90.00
_cell.angle_beta   90.00
_cell.angle_gamma   90.00
#
_symmetry.space_group_name_H-M   'P 1'
#
loop_
_entity.id
_entity.type
_entity.pdbx_description
1 polymer ?
#
loop_
_entity_poly.entity_id
_entity_poly.type
_entity_poly.pdbx_seq_one_letter_code
_entity_poly.pdbx_strand_id
1 'polypeptide(L)'
;MCQAGEDYAEPVQRDPPPVPRPSREQKCVKCAEGLPVVVIRAGDAFCRDCFKAFYVHKFRAMLGKNRLIFPGEKVLLAWSGGPSSSSMLWQVLEGLSQDSAKRLRFVPGVIYVDEGAACGQSLEDRVKTLAEVKLILQKTGFPWHVVALEEVFGLPPSVLCCASQEPAGTEEAYKVAVDSFLQQQHVLGVEGCVSPAEGEEQIHLSHSQESLGTTGSPVAAQTEALSRLFNSIKTLTAKEELLQTLRTHLIVHVARTHGYCKVMTGESCTRLAIKLMTNLALGRGAFLAWDTGFSDERHGDVVLVRPMRDHTLKEVAFYNHLFGVPSVFTPAIDTKAPEKASIHRLMEAFILRLQTLFPSTVSTVYRCVLLSLLPMLEGSRAHGWGRLATFACLPPSVDPLPPYVLAEAQLRSQRAWVSQEIQEYLITDSDEEEEEGRVEPGHAQSCKAVKQEGEDTGIGL
;
A
#
# COMPACT_ATOMS: atom_id res chain seq x y z
N MET A 1 -2.49 -45.13 27.08
CA MET A 1 -1.12 -44.83 27.52
C MET A 1 -0.21 -45.01 26.32
N CYS A 2 0.12 -43.93 25.60
CA CYS A 2 1.22 -43.90 24.64
C CYS A 2 1.86 -42.53 24.83
N GLN A 3 2.95 -42.52 25.59
CA GLN A 3 3.87 -41.38 25.67
C GLN A 3 4.81 -41.48 24.44
N ALA A 4 4.71 -40.53 23.55
CA ALA A 4 5.73 -40.25 22.57
C ALA A 4 6.35 -38.89 22.99
N GLY A 5 7.49 -38.95 23.66
CA GLY A 5 8.35 -37.83 23.89
C GLY A 5 9.10 -37.57 22.59
N GLU A 6 8.72 -36.53 21.88
CA GLU A 6 9.55 -35.98 20.79
C GLU A 6 10.44 -34.90 21.38
N ASP A 7 11.72 -35.24 21.57
CA ASP A 7 12.78 -34.29 21.81
C ASP A 7 12.97 -33.42 20.55
N TYR A 8 12.35 -32.26 20.54
CA TYR A 8 12.68 -31.22 19.58
C TYR A 8 14.05 -30.66 19.94
N ALA A 9 15.11 -31.19 19.33
CA ALA A 9 16.42 -30.57 19.35
C ALA A 9 16.29 -29.14 18.75
N GLU A 10 16.64 -28.14 19.53
CA GLU A 10 16.73 -26.74 19.04
C GLU A 10 17.61 -26.70 17.78
N PRO A 11 17.14 -26.05 16.70
CA PRO A 11 17.97 -25.93 15.50
C PRO A 11 19.21 -25.10 15.85
N VAL A 12 20.36 -25.73 15.72
CA VAL A 12 21.69 -25.09 15.84
C VAL A 12 21.64 -23.82 14.97
N GLN A 13 21.76 -22.66 15.59
CA GLN A 13 21.91 -21.37 14.91
C GLN A 13 23.22 -21.45 14.10
N ARG A 14 23.12 -21.76 12.82
CA ARG A 14 24.21 -21.58 11.88
C ARG A 14 24.29 -20.08 11.61
N ASP A 15 25.44 -19.50 11.89
CA ASP A 15 25.68 -18.11 11.50
C ASP A 15 25.33 -17.90 10.02
N PRO A 16 24.66 -16.81 9.67
CA PRO A 16 24.33 -16.53 8.28
C PRO A 16 25.63 -16.48 7.46
N PRO A 17 25.66 -17.07 6.27
CA PRO A 17 26.87 -17.05 5.44
C PRO A 17 27.30 -15.59 5.24
N PRO A 18 28.58 -15.28 5.32
CA PRO A 18 29.10 -13.92 5.19
C PRO A 18 28.61 -13.33 3.86
N VAL A 19 28.04 -12.13 3.94
CA VAL A 19 27.61 -11.39 2.75
C VAL A 19 28.80 -11.30 1.79
N PRO A 20 28.71 -11.79 0.56
CA PRO A 20 29.81 -11.74 -0.40
C PRO A 20 30.24 -10.28 -0.57
N ARG A 21 31.45 -9.96 -0.06
CA ARG A 21 32.08 -8.67 -0.37
C ARG A 21 32.50 -8.70 -1.83
N PRO A 22 32.32 -7.62 -2.61
CA PRO A 22 32.81 -7.61 -3.97
C PRO A 22 34.31 -7.89 -3.95
N SER A 23 34.73 -8.91 -4.68
CA SER A 23 36.16 -9.15 -4.90
C SER A 23 36.74 -7.99 -5.70
N ARG A 24 37.99 -7.60 -5.46
CA ARG A 24 38.64 -6.49 -6.18
C ARG A 24 38.70 -6.69 -7.71
N GLU A 25 38.41 -7.88 -8.20
CA GLU A 25 38.39 -8.23 -9.62
C GLU A 25 37.01 -8.14 -10.28
N GLN A 26 35.92 -8.00 -9.48
CA GLN A 26 34.58 -7.85 -10.04
C GLN A 26 34.41 -6.44 -10.61
N LYS A 27 34.00 -6.37 -11.87
CA LYS A 27 33.60 -5.13 -12.55
C LYS A 27 32.10 -4.95 -12.46
N CYS A 28 31.62 -3.71 -12.63
CA CYS A 28 30.20 -3.42 -12.68
C CYS A 28 29.54 -4.20 -13.85
N VAL A 29 28.46 -4.94 -13.55
CA VAL A 29 27.73 -5.76 -14.53
C VAL A 29 27.16 -4.91 -15.69
N LYS A 30 26.87 -3.62 -15.43
CA LYS A 30 26.22 -2.76 -16.42
C LYS A 30 27.20 -2.00 -17.32
N CYS A 31 28.24 -1.38 -16.77
CA CYS A 31 29.21 -0.61 -17.54
C CYS A 31 30.52 -1.35 -17.81
N ALA A 32 30.78 -2.47 -17.14
CA ALA A 32 31.99 -3.28 -17.21
C ALA A 32 33.32 -2.55 -16.87
N GLU A 33 33.25 -1.28 -16.45
CA GLU A 33 34.42 -0.41 -16.17
C GLU A 33 34.52 -0.04 -14.69
N GLY A 34 33.41 0.39 -14.09
CA GLY A 34 33.37 0.90 -12.72
C GLY A 34 33.59 -0.16 -11.66
N LEU A 35 34.23 0.24 -10.56
CA LEU A 35 34.35 -0.61 -9.38
C LEU A 35 32.98 -0.78 -8.73
N PRO A 36 32.56 -2.02 -8.41
CA PRO A 36 31.27 -2.26 -7.79
C PRO A 36 31.26 -1.77 -6.34
N VAL A 37 30.20 -1.06 -6.00
CA VAL A 37 29.92 -0.53 -4.66
C VAL A 37 28.78 -1.30 -4.00
N VAL A 38 27.86 -1.83 -4.80
CA VAL A 38 26.67 -2.53 -4.34
C VAL A 38 26.54 -3.88 -5.01
N VAL A 39 26.26 -4.92 -4.20
CA VAL A 39 25.88 -6.24 -4.68
C VAL A 39 24.45 -6.52 -4.20
N ILE A 40 23.50 -6.54 -5.14
CA ILE A 40 22.08 -6.77 -4.84
C ILE A 40 21.83 -8.27 -4.69
N ARG A 41 22.27 -9.06 -5.68
CA ARG A 41 22.19 -10.52 -5.73
C ARG A 41 23.57 -11.07 -6.13
N ALA A 42 23.76 -12.38 -5.97
CA ALA A 42 24.95 -13.02 -6.49
C ALA A 42 25.07 -12.74 -8.00
N GLY A 43 26.16 -12.13 -8.43
CA GLY A 43 26.41 -11.72 -9.80
C GLY A 43 25.94 -10.29 -10.19
N ASP A 44 25.07 -9.66 -9.43
CA ASP A 44 24.55 -8.31 -9.70
C ASP A 44 25.38 -7.25 -8.96
N ALA A 45 26.62 -7.04 -9.38
CA ALA A 45 27.53 -6.05 -8.82
C ALA A 45 27.43 -4.72 -9.61
N PHE A 46 27.07 -3.62 -8.95
CA PHE A 46 26.89 -2.31 -9.58
C PHE A 46 27.85 -1.26 -9.04
N CYS A 47 28.41 -0.42 -9.90
CA CYS A 47 29.01 0.85 -9.49
C CYS A 47 27.91 1.84 -9.06
N ARG A 48 28.31 2.94 -8.40
CA ARG A 48 27.37 3.94 -7.84
C ARG A 48 26.40 4.48 -8.86
N ASP A 49 26.88 4.90 -10.05
CA ASP A 49 26.04 5.55 -11.07
C ASP A 49 25.12 4.54 -11.77
N CYS A 50 25.63 3.36 -12.08
CA CYS A 50 24.81 2.29 -12.67
C CYS A 50 23.72 1.81 -11.71
N PHE A 51 24.02 1.77 -10.40
CA PHE A 51 23.02 1.45 -9.39
C PHE A 51 21.93 2.54 -9.29
N LYS A 52 22.33 3.83 -9.30
CA LYS A 52 21.38 4.94 -9.33
C LYS A 52 20.47 4.85 -10.55
N ALA A 53 21.05 4.66 -11.73
CA ALA A 53 20.29 4.54 -12.96
C ALA A 53 19.33 3.34 -12.95
N PHE A 54 19.75 2.18 -12.43
CA PHE A 54 18.92 0.99 -12.28
C PHE A 54 17.75 1.25 -11.31
N TYR A 55 18.04 1.83 -10.16
CA TYR A 55 17.07 2.12 -9.11
C TYR A 55 15.99 3.10 -9.57
N VAL A 56 16.39 4.24 -10.14
CA VAL A 56 15.48 5.25 -10.68
C VAL A 56 14.69 4.70 -11.88
N HIS A 57 15.32 3.86 -12.72
CA HIS A 57 14.62 3.22 -13.84
C HIS A 57 13.45 2.34 -13.37
N LYS A 58 13.62 1.54 -12.31
CA LYS A 58 12.55 0.71 -11.74
C LYS A 58 11.35 1.56 -11.32
N PHE A 59 11.58 2.67 -10.63
CA PHE A 59 10.54 3.59 -10.20
C PHE A 59 9.78 4.19 -11.39
N ARG A 60 10.51 4.73 -12.37
CA ARG A 60 9.92 5.34 -13.56
C ARG A 60 9.21 4.34 -14.45
N ALA A 61 9.76 3.13 -14.60
CA ALA A 61 9.14 2.06 -15.35
C ALA A 61 7.80 1.63 -14.74
N MET A 62 7.71 1.60 -13.40
CA MET A 62 6.47 1.28 -12.71
C MET A 62 5.39 2.33 -12.97
N LEU A 63 5.72 3.62 -12.89
CA LEU A 63 4.80 4.71 -13.21
C LEU A 63 4.40 4.70 -14.69
N GLY A 64 5.37 4.50 -15.60
CA GLY A 64 5.13 4.48 -17.04
C GLY A 64 4.33 3.28 -17.53
N LYS A 65 4.48 2.11 -16.88
CA LYS A 65 3.73 0.90 -17.21
C LYS A 65 2.25 1.03 -16.89
N ASN A 66 1.92 1.61 -15.75
CA ASN A 66 0.54 1.67 -15.27
C ASN A 66 -0.23 2.91 -15.74
N ARG A 67 0.46 4.00 -16.10
CA ARG A 67 -0.10 5.25 -16.67
C ARG A 67 -1.32 5.81 -15.90
N LEU A 68 -1.37 5.64 -14.57
CA LEU A 68 -2.49 6.09 -13.74
C LEU A 68 -2.36 7.55 -13.26
N ILE A 69 -1.18 8.16 -13.42
CA ILE A 69 -0.92 9.54 -13.02
C ILE A 69 -0.81 10.38 -14.27
N PHE A 70 -1.73 11.35 -14.41
CA PHE A 70 -1.79 12.23 -15.57
C PHE A 70 -0.89 13.45 -15.38
N PRO A 71 -0.38 14.04 -16.47
CA PRO A 71 0.33 15.31 -16.41
C PRO A 71 -0.55 16.42 -15.80
N GLY A 72 0.03 17.22 -14.89
CA GLY A 72 -0.70 18.29 -14.18
C GLY A 72 -1.59 17.83 -13.01
N GLU A 73 -1.77 16.53 -12.83
CA GLU A 73 -2.59 15.97 -11.75
C GLU A 73 -1.95 16.21 -10.38
N LYS A 74 -2.75 16.53 -9.36
CA LYS A 74 -2.29 16.67 -7.99
C LYS A 74 -2.12 15.30 -7.34
N VAL A 75 -0.91 15.02 -6.83
CA VAL A 75 -0.55 13.75 -6.20
C VAL A 75 -0.04 13.98 -4.79
N LEU A 76 -0.67 13.36 -3.80
CA LEU A 76 -0.26 13.43 -2.40
C LEU A 76 0.74 12.31 -2.09
N LEU A 77 1.92 12.65 -1.63
CA LEU A 77 2.97 11.71 -1.23
C LEU A 77 2.82 11.38 0.25
N ALA A 78 2.43 10.17 0.58
CA ALA A 78 2.35 9.70 1.97
C ALA A 78 3.75 9.38 2.48
N TRP A 79 4.33 10.31 3.22
CA TRP A 79 5.67 10.19 3.79
C TRP A 79 5.61 9.91 5.29
N SER A 80 6.12 8.78 5.73
CA SER A 80 6.14 8.36 7.14
C SER A 80 7.48 8.62 7.84
N GLY A 81 8.43 9.29 7.18
CA GLY A 81 9.80 9.44 7.69
C GLY A 81 10.69 8.21 7.51
N GLY A 82 10.12 7.03 7.31
CA GLY A 82 10.85 5.79 7.16
C GLY A 82 11.63 5.67 5.83
N PRO A 83 12.59 4.75 5.73
CA PRO A 83 13.54 4.70 4.61
C PRO A 83 12.87 4.52 3.24
N SER A 84 11.81 3.72 3.13
CA SER A 84 11.14 3.47 1.85
C SER A 84 10.33 4.68 1.36
N SER A 85 9.61 5.35 2.26
CA SER A 85 8.87 6.57 1.92
C SER A 85 9.78 7.76 1.64
N SER A 86 10.91 7.85 2.36
CA SER A 86 11.94 8.86 2.10
C SER A 86 12.60 8.66 0.74
N SER A 87 12.93 7.42 0.38
CA SER A 87 13.45 7.09 -0.94
C SER A 87 12.45 7.46 -2.06
N MET A 88 11.17 7.18 -1.87
CA MET A 88 10.12 7.58 -2.81
C MET A 88 10.07 9.09 -2.98
N LEU A 89 10.02 9.84 -1.88
CA LEU A 89 9.98 11.30 -1.88
C LEU A 89 11.17 11.89 -2.65
N TRP A 90 12.39 11.36 -2.40
CA TRP A 90 13.61 11.80 -3.08
C TRP A 90 13.62 11.52 -4.58
N GLN A 91 13.10 10.34 -4.99
CA GLN A 91 12.96 10.01 -6.41
C GLN A 91 11.95 10.91 -7.12
N VAL A 92 10.86 11.32 -6.43
CA VAL A 92 9.92 12.31 -6.96
C VAL A 92 10.59 13.67 -7.07
N LEU A 93 11.32 14.11 -6.05
CA LEU A 93 12.04 15.39 -6.04
C LEU A 93 13.04 15.46 -7.21
N GLU A 94 13.91 14.45 -7.37
CA GLU A 94 14.84 14.36 -8.50
C GLU A 94 14.11 14.23 -9.85
N GLY A 95 12.97 13.53 -9.88
CA GLY A 95 12.21 13.31 -11.10
C GLY A 95 11.45 14.53 -11.62
N LEU A 96 11.11 15.48 -10.73
CA LEU A 96 10.46 16.74 -11.07
C LEU A 96 11.45 17.86 -11.38
N SER A 97 12.73 17.69 -11.00
CA SER A 97 13.80 18.64 -11.31
C SER A 97 13.91 18.91 -12.81
N GLN A 98 14.26 20.15 -13.18
CA GLN A 98 14.44 20.56 -14.58
C GLN A 98 15.57 19.79 -15.27
N ASP A 99 16.60 19.38 -14.54
CA ASP A 99 17.76 18.64 -15.07
C ASP A 99 17.45 17.17 -15.38
N SER A 100 16.25 16.70 -15.08
CA SER A 100 15.88 15.31 -15.30
C SER A 100 15.56 15.03 -16.76
N ALA A 101 16.32 14.16 -17.43
CA ALA A 101 16.15 13.78 -18.83
C ALA A 101 14.73 13.25 -19.18
N LYS A 102 14.02 12.67 -18.21
CA LYS A 102 12.61 12.22 -18.31
C LYS A 102 11.84 12.76 -17.13
N ARG A 103 11.45 14.03 -17.22
CA ARG A 103 10.78 14.75 -16.14
C ARG A 103 9.42 14.15 -15.82
N LEU A 104 9.11 14.01 -14.53
CA LEU A 104 7.76 13.77 -14.04
C LEU A 104 6.91 15.03 -14.24
N ARG A 105 5.61 14.89 -14.46
CA ARG A 105 4.74 16.01 -14.85
C ARG A 105 3.47 16.12 -14.02
N PHE A 106 3.53 15.80 -12.75
CA PHE A 106 2.41 15.96 -11.81
C PHE A 106 2.77 16.99 -10.73
N VAL A 107 1.77 17.48 -10.01
CA VAL A 107 1.92 18.45 -8.93
C VAL A 107 1.96 17.70 -7.59
N PRO A 108 3.12 17.64 -6.91
CA PRO A 108 3.24 16.91 -5.66
C PRO A 108 2.74 17.72 -4.47
N GLY A 109 2.17 17.05 -3.48
CA GLY A 109 2.05 17.50 -2.10
C GLY A 109 2.55 16.40 -1.19
N VAL A 110 2.91 16.70 0.05
CA VAL A 110 3.40 15.71 1.01
C VAL A 110 2.52 15.69 2.24
N ILE A 111 2.18 14.51 2.74
CA ILE A 111 1.50 14.35 4.02
C ILE A 111 2.37 13.54 4.97
N TYR A 112 2.48 14.02 6.20
CA TYR A 112 3.02 13.30 7.35
C TYR A 112 1.95 13.19 8.42
N VAL A 113 1.71 11.98 8.92
CA VAL A 113 0.79 11.70 10.02
C VAL A 113 1.61 11.48 11.28
N ASP A 114 1.39 12.31 12.30
CA ASP A 114 1.99 12.14 13.61
C ASP A 114 1.20 11.09 14.41
N GLU A 115 1.81 9.94 14.63
CA GLU A 115 1.24 8.80 15.35
C GLU A 115 1.79 8.68 16.78
N GLY A 116 2.55 9.65 17.23
CA GLY A 116 3.29 9.60 18.49
C GLY A 116 2.40 9.29 19.70
N ALA A 117 1.17 9.81 19.73
CA ALA A 117 0.22 9.53 20.81
C ALA A 117 -0.19 8.06 20.88
N ALA A 118 -0.45 7.42 19.72
CA ALA A 118 -0.79 5.99 19.66
C ALA A 118 0.41 5.10 19.99
N CYS A 119 1.63 5.58 19.74
CA CYS A 119 2.88 4.88 20.04
C CYS A 119 3.42 5.14 21.45
N GLY A 120 2.70 5.92 22.27
CA GLY A 120 3.10 6.22 23.65
C GLY A 120 4.29 7.16 23.77
N GLN A 121 4.55 8.00 22.76
CA GLN A 121 5.58 9.03 22.83
C GLN A 121 5.19 10.16 23.75
N SER A 122 6.18 10.71 24.46
CA SER A 122 6.00 11.94 25.23
C SER A 122 5.74 13.14 24.30
N LEU A 123 5.09 14.17 24.82
CA LEU A 123 4.88 15.42 24.06
C LEU A 123 6.22 16.04 23.63
N GLU A 124 7.24 15.95 24.49
CA GLU A 124 8.57 16.50 24.21
C GLU A 124 9.24 15.75 23.03
N ASP A 125 9.16 14.41 22.99
CA ASP A 125 9.72 13.62 21.92
C ASP A 125 8.96 13.84 20.60
N ARG A 126 7.62 14.00 20.66
CA ARG A 126 6.80 14.36 19.49
C ARG A 126 7.21 15.72 18.92
N VAL A 127 7.40 16.73 19.76
CA VAL A 127 7.84 18.06 19.31
C VAL A 127 9.22 17.99 18.63
N LYS A 128 10.17 17.23 19.19
CA LYS A 128 11.49 17.01 18.59
C LYS A 128 11.37 16.34 17.22
N THR A 129 10.61 15.25 17.13
CA THR A 129 10.38 14.52 15.86
C THR A 129 9.70 15.43 14.83
N LEU A 130 8.70 16.20 15.22
CA LEU A 130 8.01 17.13 14.32
C LEU A 130 8.92 18.27 13.84
N ALA A 131 9.86 18.73 14.65
CA ALA A 131 10.86 19.71 14.21
C ALA A 131 11.77 19.13 13.13
N GLU A 132 12.26 17.91 13.28
CA GLU A 132 13.06 17.22 12.25
C GLU A 132 12.25 16.98 10.98
N VAL A 133 11.00 16.53 11.11
CA VAL A 133 10.06 16.33 10.00
C VAL A 133 9.89 17.62 9.21
N LYS A 134 9.59 18.74 9.88
CA LYS A 134 9.42 20.06 9.23
C LYS A 134 10.67 20.51 8.49
N LEU A 135 11.85 20.31 9.06
CA LEU A 135 13.13 20.64 8.40
C LEU A 135 13.33 19.84 7.10
N ILE A 136 12.98 18.57 7.10
CA ILE A 136 13.09 17.73 5.89
C ILE A 136 12.06 18.16 4.85
N LEU A 137 10.80 18.39 5.25
CA LEU A 137 9.74 18.81 4.34
C LEU A 137 10.01 20.16 3.70
N GLN A 138 10.51 21.13 4.46
CA GLN A 138 10.93 22.43 3.95
C GLN A 138 12.01 22.33 2.84
N LYS A 139 12.96 21.40 2.99
CA LYS A 139 14.00 21.16 1.97
C LYS A 139 13.45 20.62 0.65
N THR A 140 12.26 20.02 0.64
CA THR A 140 11.65 19.52 -0.61
C THR A 140 11.08 20.62 -1.48
N GLY A 141 10.70 21.76 -0.90
CA GLY A 141 9.99 22.83 -1.60
C GLY A 141 8.57 22.49 -2.04
N PHE A 142 8.04 21.33 -1.65
CA PHE A 142 6.67 20.94 -1.95
C PHE A 142 5.70 21.47 -0.89
N PRO A 143 4.42 21.72 -1.23
CA PRO A 143 3.39 21.94 -0.22
C PRO A 143 3.27 20.69 0.66
N TRP A 144 3.13 20.87 1.96
CA TRP A 144 3.07 19.77 2.90
C TRP A 144 2.00 19.96 3.98
N HIS A 145 1.47 18.84 4.45
CA HIS A 145 0.49 18.73 5.50
C HIS A 145 1.03 17.86 6.64
N VAL A 146 1.05 18.37 7.85
CA VAL A 146 1.37 17.61 9.06
C VAL A 146 0.11 17.52 9.89
N VAL A 147 -0.37 16.30 10.10
CA VAL A 147 -1.68 16.00 10.70
C VAL A 147 -1.49 15.06 11.86
N ALA A 148 -2.13 15.32 12.98
CA ALA A 148 -2.07 14.43 14.14
C ALA A 148 -3.07 13.28 13.99
N LEU A 149 -2.72 12.08 14.43
CA LEU A 149 -3.63 10.92 14.36
C LEU A 149 -4.91 11.14 15.17
N GLU A 150 -4.85 11.95 16.22
CA GLU A 150 -5.99 12.35 17.05
C GLU A 150 -7.13 13.00 16.25
N GLU A 151 -6.83 13.59 15.07
CA GLU A 151 -7.82 14.24 14.21
C GLU A 151 -8.82 13.24 13.61
N VAL A 152 -8.57 11.93 13.72
CA VAL A 152 -9.53 10.89 13.27
C VAL A 152 -10.90 11.00 13.96
N PHE A 153 -10.95 11.58 15.18
CA PHE A 153 -12.23 11.78 15.88
C PHE A 153 -13.10 12.90 15.27
N GLY A 154 -12.51 13.76 14.45
CA GLY A 154 -13.21 14.81 13.72
C GLY A 154 -13.57 14.44 12.27
N LEU A 155 -13.25 13.23 11.80
CA LEU A 155 -13.52 12.84 10.42
C LEU A 155 -15.02 12.72 10.12
N PRO A 156 -15.47 13.19 8.94
CA PRO A 156 -16.84 13.03 8.51
C PRO A 156 -17.11 11.57 8.05
N PRO A 157 -18.36 11.07 8.18
CA PRO A 157 -18.74 9.74 7.70
C PRO A 157 -18.47 9.50 6.22
N SER A 158 -18.47 10.55 5.41
CA SER A 158 -18.16 10.49 3.97
C SER A 158 -16.77 9.92 3.64
N VAL A 159 -15.84 9.88 4.61
CA VAL A 159 -14.52 9.24 4.41
C VAL A 159 -14.65 7.77 4.03
N LEU A 160 -15.69 7.09 4.51
CA LEU A 160 -15.95 5.68 4.22
C LEU A 160 -16.84 5.47 2.98
N CYS A 161 -17.48 6.54 2.46
CA CYS A 161 -18.29 6.45 1.26
C CYS A 161 -17.41 6.32 0.02
N CYS A 162 -17.77 5.39 -0.87
CA CYS A 162 -17.24 5.34 -2.22
C CYS A 162 -18.13 6.21 -3.10
N ALA A 163 -17.64 7.34 -3.59
CA ALA A 163 -18.21 7.92 -4.78
C ALA A 163 -17.93 6.94 -5.93
N SER A 164 -18.97 6.38 -6.53
CA SER A 164 -18.85 5.55 -7.73
C SER A 164 -18.44 6.46 -8.89
N GLN A 165 -17.16 6.59 -9.15
CA GLN A 165 -16.66 7.12 -10.41
C GLN A 165 -16.51 5.95 -11.38
N GLU A 166 -16.98 6.14 -12.61
CA GLU A 166 -16.64 5.27 -13.73
C GLU A 166 -15.11 5.21 -13.88
N PRO A 167 -14.53 4.07 -14.27
CA PRO A 167 -13.09 3.94 -14.42
C PRO A 167 -12.58 4.91 -15.48
N ALA A 168 -12.06 6.05 -15.05
CA ALA A 168 -11.33 6.98 -15.90
C ALA A 168 -9.96 6.39 -16.19
N GLY A 169 -9.75 5.85 -17.38
CA GLY A 169 -8.43 5.43 -17.75
C GLY A 169 -8.34 4.48 -18.92
N THR A 170 -8.87 4.86 -20.06
CA THR A 170 -8.44 4.26 -21.33
C THR A 170 -7.06 4.85 -21.71
N GLU A 171 -6.23 4.08 -22.38
CA GLU A 171 -4.92 4.54 -22.90
C GLU A 171 -5.06 5.78 -23.80
N GLU A 172 -6.21 5.94 -24.43
CA GLU A 172 -6.60 7.12 -25.23
C GLU A 172 -6.76 8.37 -24.37
N ALA A 173 -7.42 8.28 -23.21
CA ALA A 173 -7.57 9.41 -22.29
C ALA A 173 -6.22 9.94 -21.77
N TYR A 174 -5.26 9.04 -21.53
CA TYR A 174 -3.90 9.43 -21.15
C TYR A 174 -3.18 10.17 -22.29
N LYS A 175 -3.29 9.71 -23.54
CA LYS A 175 -2.69 10.37 -24.69
C LYS A 175 -3.26 11.78 -24.88
N VAL A 176 -4.58 11.92 -24.84
CA VAL A 176 -5.26 13.21 -24.97
C VAL A 176 -4.82 14.18 -23.85
N ALA A 177 -4.70 13.71 -22.62
CA ALA A 177 -4.22 14.55 -21.50
C ALA A 177 -2.77 15.00 -21.69
N VAL A 178 -1.89 14.13 -22.22
CA VAL A 178 -0.49 14.48 -22.54
C VAL A 178 -0.43 15.50 -23.65
N ASP A 179 -1.18 15.33 -24.73
CA ASP A 179 -1.20 16.23 -25.87
C ASP A 179 -1.74 17.61 -25.48
N SER A 180 -2.81 17.67 -24.70
CA SER A 180 -3.37 18.91 -24.17
C SER A 180 -2.36 19.66 -23.27
N PHE A 181 -1.66 18.94 -22.40
CA PHE A 181 -0.64 19.53 -21.54
C PHE A 181 0.56 20.07 -22.34
N LEU A 182 1.00 19.37 -23.38
CA LEU A 182 2.06 19.83 -24.25
C LEU A 182 1.65 21.05 -25.06
N GLN A 183 0.42 21.09 -25.56
CA GLN A 183 -0.11 22.27 -26.27
C GLN A 183 -0.18 23.49 -25.36
N GLN A 184 -0.65 23.35 -24.11
CA GLN A 184 -0.65 24.46 -23.14
C GLN A 184 0.75 25.00 -22.86
N GLN A 185 1.76 24.12 -22.75
CA GLN A 185 3.15 24.56 -22.59
C GLN A 185 3.71 25.27 -23.83
N HIS A 186 3.31 24.86 -25.03
CA HIS A 186 3.69 25.53 -26.27
C HIS A 186 3.08 26.93 -26.41
N VAL A 187 1.82 27.11 -26.01
CA VAL A 187 1.13 28.41 -26.02
C VAL A 187 1.80 29.39 -25.05
N LEU A 188 2.17 28.94 -23.86
CA LEU A 188 2.91 29.76 -22.88
C LEU A 188 4.36 30.03 -23.28
N GLY A 189 4.95 29.25 -24.19
CA GLY A 189 6.31 29.44 -24.70
C GLY A 189 6.40 30.31 -25.96
N VAL A 190 5.28 30.57 -26.63
CA VAL A 190 5.27 31.36 -27.89
C VAL A 190 4.99 32.86 -27.67
N GLU A 191 4.45 33.23 -26.51
CA GLU A 191 4.26 34.67 -26.17
C GLU A 191 5.54 35.39 -25.68
N GLY A 192 6.70 34.75 -25.72
CA GLY A 192 7.99 35.23 -25.24
C GLY A 192 8.91 35.83 -26.31
N CYS A 193 8.44 36.22 -27.50
CA CYS A 193 9.26 36.88 -28.52
C CYS A 193 8.63 38.20 -29.04
N VAL A 194 8.58 39.25 -28.22
CA VAL A 194 8.56 40.65 -28.70
C VAL A 194 9.43 41.48 -27.77
N SER A 195 10.44 42.07 -28.36
CA SER A 195 11.46 43.06 -28.04
C SER A 195 11.49 43.87 -26.72
N PRO A 196 12.67 44.32 -26.29
CA PRO A 196 12.93 44.84 -24.96
C PRO A 196 12.51 46.31 -24.81
N ALA A 197 11.65 46.56 -23.83
CA ALA A 197 11.56 47.88 -23.22
C ALA A 197 11.62 47.67 -21.70
N GLU A 198 12.57 48.37 -21.13
CA GLU A 198 12.97 48.41 -19.74
C GLU A 198 11.80 48.39 -18.75
N GLY A 199 11.82 47.44 -17.89
CA GLY A 199 10.93 47.31 -16.75
C GLY A 199 11.23 46.00 -16.05
N GLU A 200 12.11 46.04 -15.04
CA GLU A 200 12.34 44.92 -14.10
C GLU A 200 11.03 44.60 -13.34
N GLU A 201 10.16 43.82 -13.93
CA GLU A 201 9.20 43.03 -13.17
C GLU A 201 9.72 41.60 -13.05
N GLN A 202 10.48 41.39 -11.99
CA GLN A 202 10.68 40.06 -11.41
C GLN A 202 9.31 39.43 -11.31
N ILE A 203 9.05 38.44 -12.19
CA ILE A 203 8.02 37.46 -11.95
C ILE A 203 8.45 36.68 -10.69
N HIS A 204 8.17 37.27 -9.53
CA HIS A 204 8.03 36.57 -8.32
C HIS A 204 6.97 35.49 -8.63
N LEU A 205 7.44 34.26 -8.87
CA LEU A 205 6.67 33.11 -8.40
C LEU A 205 6.42 33.42 -6.93
N SER A 206 5.31 34.06 -6.66
CA SER A 206 4.79 34.22 -5.31
C SER A 206 4.65 32.81 -4.78
N HIS A 207 5.70 32.34 -4.13
CA HIS A 207 5.64 31.37 -3.08
C HIS A 207 4.73 31.99 -2.02
N SER A 208 3.43 31.97 -2.26
CA SER A 208 2.48 31.89 -1.19
C SER A 208 2.79 30.55 -0.52
N GLN A 209 3.78 30.57 0.37
CA GLN A 209 3.85 29.68 1.50
C GLN A 209 2.55 29.91 2.30
N GLU A 210 1.42 29.51 1.74
CA GLU A 210 0.35 29.07 2.57
C GLU A 210 0.86 27.77 3.21
N SER A 211 1.61 27.97 4.30
CA SER A 211 1.63 27.02 5.42
C SER A 211 0.19 26.91 5.86
N LEU A 212 -0.62 26.15 5.06
CA LEU A 212 -1.97 25.82 5.46
C LEU A 212 -1.84 24.97 6.71
N GLY A 213 -2.06 25.66 7.81
CA GLY A 213 -2.52 25.12 9.06
C GLY A 213 -1.72 23.93 9.57
N THR A 214 -0.70 24.17 10.37
CA THR A 214 -0.58 23.38 11.59
C THR A 214 -1.98 23.40 12.21
N THR A 215 -2.78 22.34 11.95
CA THR A 215 -4.01 22.11 12.71
C THR A 215 -3.61 22.24 14.17
N GLY A 216 -4.36 23.02 14.92
CA GLY A 216 -3.98 23.45 16.28
C GLY A 216 -3.50 22.25 17.08
N SER A 217 -2.65 22.48 18.08
CA SER A 217 -2.19 21.46 19.03
C SER A 217 -3.36 20.54 19.39
N PRO A 218 -3.20 19.19 19.25
CA PRO A 218 -4.32 18.25 19.46
C PRO A 218 -4.99 18.54 20.79
N VAL A 219 -6.31 18.61 20.77
CA VAL A 219 -7.09 18.88 21.97
C VAL A 219 -6.81 17.74 22.97
N ALA A 220 -6.43 18.06 24.19
CA ALA A 220 -6.07 17.06 25.21
C ALA A 220 -7.12 15.93 25.34
N ALA A 221 -8.40 16.27 25.15
CA ALA A 221 -9.50 15.30 25.14
C ALA A 221 -9.40 14.28 24.00
N GLN A 222 -8.93 14.66 22.80
CA GLN A 222 -8.74 13.75 21.67
C GLN A 222 -7.55 12.81 21.88
N THR A 223 -6.47 13.32 22.46
CA THR A 223 -5.30 12.50 22.84
C THR A 223 -5.70 11.46 23.91
N GLU A 224 -6.50 11.85 24.88
CA GLU A 224 -7.01 10.93 25.89
C GLU A 224 -7.97 9.89 25.30
N ALA A 225 -8.85 10.29 24.38
CA ALA A 225 -9.76 9.39 23.68
C ALA A 225 -8.97 8.35 22.85
N LEU A 226 -7.93 8.79 22.13
CA LEU A 226 -7.06 7.90 21.36
C LEU A 226 -6.32 6.92 22.28
N SER A 227 -5.78 7.40 23.40
CA SER A 227 -5.12 6.56 24.40
C SER A 227 -6.07 5.51 24.98
N ARG A 228 -7.29 5.90 25.35
CA ARG A 228 -8.32 4.96 25.84
C ARG A 228 -8.66 3.91 24.79
N LEU A 229 -8.84 4.32 23.54
CA LEU A 229 -9.12 3.41 22.41
C LEU A 229 -8.02 2.35 22.27
N PHE A 230 -6.74 2.75 22.18
CA PHE A 230 -5.63 1.83 22.05
C PHE A 230 -5.41 0.95 23.29
N ASN A 231 -5.70 1.45 24.49
CA ASN A 231 -5.59 0.68 25.73
C ASN A 231 -6.71 -0.36 25.89
N SER A 232 -7.89 -0.12 25.31
CA SER A 232 -9.01 -1.08 25.35
C SER A 232 -8.74 -2.32 24.49
N ILE A 233 -7.83 -2.23 23.51
CA ILE A 233 -7.48 -3.34 22.60
C ILE A 233 -6.41 -4.22 23.25
N LYS A 234 -6.69 -5.52 23.39
CA LYS A 234 -5.82 -6.46 24.12
C LYS A 234 -4.62 -6.95 23.29
N THR A 235 -4.79 -7.15 21.98
CA THR A 235 -3.76 -7.77 21.13
C THR A 235 -2.97 -6.74 20.35
N LEU A 236 -1.66 -6.91 20.28
CA LEU A 236 -0.78 -6.02 19.50
C LEU A 236 -1.14 -6.04 18.00
N THR A 237 -1.51 -7.21 17.45
CA THR A 237 -1.96 -7.33 16.05
C THR A 237 -3.15 -6.40 15.77
N ALA A 238 -4.18 -6.40 16.64
CA ALA A 238 -5.34 -5.54 16.45
C ALA A 238 -5.00 -4.05 16.60
N LYS A 239 -4.05 -3.68 17.47
CA LYS A 239 -3.57 -2.30 17.61
C LYS A 239 -2.86 -1.83 16.33
N GLU A 240 -1.98 -2.66 15.76
CA GLU A 240 -1.25 -2.35 14.53
C GLU A 240 -2.20 -2.23 13.33
N GLU A 241 -3.21 -3.10 13.23
CA GLU A 241 -4.25 -3.04 12.20
C GLU A 241 -5.12 -1.78 12.32
N LEU A 242 -5.54 -1.46 13.54
CA LEU A 242 -6.30 -0.24 13.81
C LEU A 242 -5.51 1.00 13.41
N LEU A 243 -4.26 1.10 13.84
CA LEU A 243 -3.38 2.22 13.49
C LEU A 243 -3.28 2.40 11.98
N GLN A 244 -3.05 1.31 11.24
CA GLN A 244 -2.95 1.37 9.79
C GLN A 244 -4.27 1.84 9.14
N THR A 245 -5.40 1.38 9.65
CA THR A 245 -6.73 1.76 9.15
C THR A 245 -7.02 3.24 9.40
N LEU A 246 -6.82 3.72 10.63
CA LEU A 246 -7.03 5.13 10.99
C LEU A 246 -6.13 6.07 10.19
N ARG A 247 -4.85 5.71 10.05
CA ARG A 247 -3.88 6.43 9.19
C ARG A 247 -4.38 6.55 7.76
N THR A 248 -4.87 5.45 7.17
CA THR A 248 -5.35 5.44 5.79
C THR A 248 -6.58 6.34 5.63
N HIS A 249 -7.52 6.28 6.56
CA HIS A 249 -8.71 7.14 6.53
C HIS A 249 -8.34 8.62 6.62
N LEU A 250 -7.40 8.96 7.49
CA LEU A 250 -6.92 10.34 7.64
C LEU A 250 -6.21 10.84 6.37
N ILE A 251 -5.34 10.03 5.77
CA ILE A 251 -4.67 10.37 4.51
C ILE A 251 -5.68 10.58 3.38
N VAL A 252 -6.68 9.70 3.25
CA VAL A 252 -7.74 9.84 2.23
C VAL A 252 -8.58 11.08 2.47
N HIS A 253 -8.90 11.40 3.72
CA HIS A 253 -9.62 12.63 4.06
C HIS A 253 -8.85 13.87 3.64
N VAL A 254 -7.57 13.96 4.02
CA VAL A 254 -6.71 15.10 3.64
C VAL A 254 -6.56 15.19 2.12
N ALA A 255 -6.42 14.06 1.42
CA ALA A 255 -6.37 14.04 -0.03
C ALA A 255 -7.63 14.67 -0.64
N ARG A 256 -8.82 14.27 -0.18
CA ARG A 256 -10.10 14.84 -0.64
C ARG A 256 -10.24 16.32 -0.36
N THR A 257 -9.93 16.73 0.87
CA THR A 257 -10.07 18.12 1.32
C THR A 257 -9.20 19.07 0.48
N HIS A 258 -8.02 18.64 0.05
CA HIS A 258 -7.08 19.46 -0.73
C HIS A 258 -7.10 19.15 -2.24
N GLY A 259 -8.04 18.32 -2.71
CA GLY A 259 -8.24 18.04 -4.12
C GLY A 259 -7.13 17.19 -4.75
N TYR A 260 -6.52 16.28 -3.99
CA TYR A 260 -5.61 15.26 -4.52
C TYR A 260 -6.41 14.02 -4.90
N CYS A 261 -6.35 13.61 -6.16
CA CYS A 261 -7.02 12.40 -6.65
C CYS A 261 -6.14 11.15 -6.55
N LYS A 262 -4.85 11.30 -6.34
CA LYS A 262 -3.92 10.19 -6.15
C LYS A 262 -3.12 10.35 -4.87
N VAL A 263 -2.92 9.22 -4.17
CA VAL A 263 -2.03 9.12 -3.01
C VAL A 263 -0.92 8.13 -3.34
N MET A 264 0.32 8.57 -3.28
CA MET A 264 1.48 7.74 -3.54
C MET A 264 2.07 7.23 -2.23
N THR A 265 2.25 5.91 -2.10
CA THR A 265 2.81 5.27 -0.90
C THR A 265 4.16 4.62 -1.18
N GLY A 266 5.07 4.70 -0.21
CA GLY A 266 6.43 4.17 -0.32
C GLY A 266 6.57 2.67 0.01
N GLU A 267 5.54 1.85 -0.20
CA GLU A 267 5.56 0.43 0.11
C GLU A 267 6.50 -0.33 -0.84
N SER A 268 7.60 -0.86 -0.30
CA SER A 268 8.58 -1.67 -1.05
C SER A 268 8.09 -3.11 -1.26
N CYS A 269 8.71 -3.84 -2.20
CA CYS A 269 8.44 -5.27 -2.44
C CYS A 269 8.45 -6.09 -1.15
N THR A 270 9.45 -5.87 -0.29
CA THR A 270 9.58 -6.58 0.99
C THR A 270 8.40 -6.26 1.93
N ARG A 271 7.99 -4.98 2.02
CA ARG A 271 6.82 -4.58 2.83
C ARG A 271 5.52 -5.15 2.29
N LEU A 272 5.36 -5.19 0.97
CA LEU A 272 4.19 -5.80 0.33
C LEU A 272 4.15 -7.32 0.52
N ALA A 273 5.30 -8.01 0.51
CA ALA A 273 5.37 -9.43 0.83
C ALA A 273 4.97 -9.72 2.28
N ILE A 274 5.42 -8.88 3.23
CA ILE A 274 5.01 -8.97 4.64
C ILE A 274 3.50 -8.77 4.76
N LYS A 275 2.95 -7.71 4.15
CA LYS A 275 1.52 -7.40 4.15
C LYS A 275 0.68 -8.54 3.56
N LEU A 276 1.15 -9.13 2.45
CA LEU A 276 0.53 -10.29 1.81
C LEU A 276 0.46 -11.49 2.76
N MET A 277 1.57 -11.87 3.37
CA MET A 277 1.61 -13.01 4.30
C MET A 277 0.78 -12.75 5.54
N THR A 278 0.80 -11.53 6.06
CA THR A 278 -0.04 -11.11 7.20
C THR A 278 -1.52 -11.21 6.86
N ASN A 279 -1.95 -10.70 5.72
CA ASN A 279 -3.35 -10.76 5.30
C ASN A 279 -3.83 -12.21 5.05
N LEU A 280 -2.97 -13.07 4.51
CA LEU A 280 -3.26 -14.50 4.40
C LEU A 280 -3.43 -15.15 5.78
N ALA A 281 -2.53 -14.87 6.71
CA ALA A 281 -2.60 -15.39 8.08
C ALA A 281 -3.84 -14.88 8.84
N LEU A 282 -4.35 -13.70 8.50
CA LEU A 282 -5.56 -13.11 9.05
C LEU A 282 -6.85 -13.52 8.30
N GLY A 283 -6.76 -14.41 7.30
CA GLY A 283 -7.92 -14.86 6.52
C GLY A 283 -8.49 -13.83 5.55
N ARG A 284 -7.72 -12.77 5.19
CA ARG A 284 -8.15 -11.67 4.32
C ARG A 284 -7.75 -11.86 2.86
N GLY A 285 -7.82 -13.09 2.36
CA GLY A 285 -7.40 -13.45 0.99
C GLY A 285 -8.08 -12.63 -0.11
N ALA A 286 -9.37 -12.34 0.04
CA ALA A 286 -10.18 -11.62 -0.96
C ALA A 286 -9.68 -10.20 -1.28
N PHE A 287 -8.95 -9.55 -0.37
CA PHE A 287 -8.50 -8.16 -0.55
C PHE A 287 -7.04 -8.04 -0.98
N LEU A 288 -6.33 -9.16 -1.12
CA LEU A 288 -4.88 -9.16 -1.38
C LEU A 288 -4.50 -8.42 -2.65
N ALA A 289 -5.29 -8.54 -3.70
CA ALA A 289 -5.01 -7.88 -4.97
C ALA A 289 -5.03 -6.35 -4.85
N TRP A 290 -5.96 -5.79 -4.08
CA TRP A 290 -6.02 -4.37 -3.77
C TRP A 290 -4.92 -3.93 -2.82
N ASP A 291 -4.64 -4.73 -1.81
CA ASP A 291 -3.68 -4.40 -0.76
C ASP A 291 -2.23 -4.45 -1.23
N THR A 292 -1.92 -5.27 -2.24
CA THR A 292 -0.57 -5.48 -2.76
C THR A 292 -0.39 -5.07 -4.23
N GLY A 293 -1.47 -4.77 -4.95
CA GLY A 293 -1.45 -4.27 -6.32
C GLY A 293 -0.72 -2.93 -6.48
N PHE A 294 -0.55 -2.49 -7.73
CA PHE A 294 0.00 -1.17 -8.02
C PHE A 294 -0.96 -0.06 -7.56
N SER A 295 -2.24 -0.21 -7.83
CA SER A 295 -3.31 0.71 -7.43
C SER A 295 -4.28 0.07 -6.46
N ASP A 296 -4.90 0.91 -5.64
CA ASP A 296 -6.04 0.57 -4.80
C ASP A 296 -7.11 1.63 -5.01
N GLU A 297 -8.19 1.24 -5.64
CA GLU A 297 -9.29 2.10 -6.06
C GLU A 297 -10.50 2.03 -5.11
N ARG A 298 -10.39 1.27 -4.02
CA ARG A 298 -11.49 1.09 -3.05
C ARG A 298 -11.94 2.37 -2.36
N HIS A 299 -11.16 3.43 -2.44
CA HIS A 299 -11.50 4.72 -1.84
C HIS A 299 -12.30 5.65 -2.78
N GLY A 300 -12.73 5.15 -3.94
CA GLY A 300 -13.54 5.86 -4.90
C GLY A 300 -12.76 6.96 -5.64
N ASP A 301 -12.99 8.20 -5.26
CA ASP A 301 -12.37 9.40 -5.84
C ASP A 301 -10.86 9.54 -5.60
N VAL A 302 -10.31 8.81 -4.62
CA VAL A 302 -8.87 8.82 -4.31
C VAL A 302 -8.27 7.45 -4.57
N VAL A 303 -7.30 7.36 -5.48
CA VAL A 303 -6.59 6.12 -5.81
C VAL A 303 -5.23 6.10 -5.13
N LEU A 304 -4.96 5.04 -4.36
CA LEU A 304 -3.63 4.81 -3.79
C LEU A 304 -2.74 4.12 -4.82
N VAL A 305 -1.52 4.61 -5.02
CA VAL A 305 -0.54 4.04 -5.96
C VAL A 305 0.77 3.69 -5.25
N ARG A 306 1.41 2.59 -5.67
CA ARG A 306 2.61 2.01 -5.04
C ARG A 306 3.77 1.88 -6.03
N PRO A 307 4.47 2.97 -6.34
CA PRO A 307 5.54 2.94 -7.35
C PRO A 307 6.80 2.19 -6.88
N MET A 308 7.00 2.06 -5.56
CA MET A 308 8.15 1.37 -4.97
C MET A 308 8.00 -0.16 -4.89
N ARG A 309 6.90 -0.72 -5.40
CA ARG A 309 6.54 -2.13 -5.25
C ARG A 309 7.56 -3.14 -5.81
N ASP A 310 8.42 -2.72 -6.72
CA ASP A 310 9.48 -3.58 -7.27
C ASP A 310 10.83 -3.40 -6.55
N HIS A 311 10.95 -2.43 -5.66
CA HIS A 311 12.18 -2.19 -4.89
C HIS A 311 12.20 -3.05 -3.63
N THR A 312 13.30 -3.76 -3.41
CA THR A 312 13.53 -4.50 -2.16
C THR A 312 14.02 -3.54 -1.07
N LEU A 313 13.80 -3.92 0.20
CA LEU A 313 14.28 -3.11 1.33
C LEU A 313 15.82 -2.97 1.31
N LYS A 314 16.54 -3.99 0.85
CA LYS A 314 18.00 -3.95 0.67
C LYS A 314 18.42 -2.88 -0.35
N GLU A 315 17.75 -2.82 -1.51
CA GLU A 315 18.00 -1.79 -2.52
C GLU A 315 17.71 -0.39 -1.99
N VAL A 316 16.62 -0.23 -1.25
CA VAL A 316 16.24 1.04 -0.59
C VAL A 316 17.32 1.47 0.40
N ALA A 317 17.82 0.56 1.25
CA ALA A 317 18.86 0.86 2.22
C ALA A 317 20.15 1.33 1.54
N PHE A 318 20.60 0.64 0.48
CA PHE A 318 21.76 1.06 -0.30
C PHE A 318 21.56 2.41 -0.98
N TYR A 319 20.40 2.64 -1.57
CA TYR A 319 20.11 3.92 -2.21
C TYR A 319 20.17 5.07 -1.21
N ASN A 320 19.47 4.94 -0.09
CA ASN A 320 19.44 5.99 0.92
C ASN A 320 20.82 6.28 1.51
N HIS A 321 21.61 5.22 1.78
CA HIS A 321 22.98 5.36 2.30
C HIS A 321 23.92 6.04 1.30
N LEU A 322 23.92 5.58 0.04
CA LEU A 322 24.84 6.10 -0.99
C LEU A 322 24.53 7.53 -1.41
N PHE A 323 23.25 7.92 -1.40
CA PHE A 323 22.79 9.23 -1.88
C PHE A 323 22.36 10.17 -0.77
N GLY A 324 22.58 9.79 0.50
CA GLY A 324 22.34 10.66 1.65
C GLY A 324 20.85 11.05 1.80
N VAL A 325 19.92 10.14 1.52
CA VAL A 325 18.49 10.41 1.65
C VAL A 325 18.12 10.52 3.12
N PRO A 326 17.60 11.66 3.60
CA PRO A 326 17.25 11.83 4.99
C PRO A 326 16.03 10.98 5.37
N SER A 327 16.09 10.38 6.55
CA SER A 327 14.99 9.64 7.14
C SER A 327 14.88 9.97 8.63
N VAL A 328 13.68 9.91 9.17
CA VAL A 328 13.39 10.14 10.58
C VAL A 328 12.99 8.81 11.21
N PHE A 329 13.50 8.56 12.40
CA PHE A 329 13.06 7.40 13.16
C PHE A 329 11.71 7.69 13.81
N THR A 330 10.69 6.93 13.42
CA THR A 330 9.35 6.95 14.03
C THR A 330 9.14 5.63 14.76
N PRO A 331 8.94 5.63 16.08
CA PRO A 331 8.70 4.40 16.83
C PRO A 331 7.37 3.76 16.42
N ALA A 332 7.34 2.43 16.40
CA ALA A 332 6.12 1.65 16.24
C ALA A 332 5.41 1.46 17.60
N ILE A 333 4.15 1.03 17.56
CA ILE A 333 3.44 0.61 18.77
C ILE A 333 4.25 -0.49 19.46
N ASP A 334 4.59 -0.27 20.72
CA ASP A 334 5.35 -1.20 21.55
C ASP A 334 6.64 -1.72 20.86
N THR A 335 7.56 -0.81 20.57
CA THR A 335 8.81 -1.12 19.85
C THR A 335 9.64 -2.24 20.50
N LYS A 336 9.49 -2.46 21.80
CA LYS A 336 10.23 -3.47 22.58
C LYS A 336 9.59 -4.87 22.57
N ALA A 337 8.38 -5.00 22.04
CA ALA A 337 7.68 -6.28 22.01
C ALA A 337 8.44 -7.33 21.17
N PRO A 338 8.44 -8.60 21.58
CA PRO A 338 9.13 -9.67 20.86
C PRO A 338 8.47 -9.95 19.48
N GLU A 339 9.20 -10.66 18.61
CA GLU A 339 8.73 -11.03 17.25
C GLU A 339 7.38 -11.76 17.27
N LYS A 340 7.13 -12.59 18.28
CA LYS A 340 5.89 -13.39 18.42
C LYS A 340 4.72 -12.60 19.04
N ALA A 341 4.90 -11.32 19.37
CA ALA A 341 3.86 -10.52 20.00
C ALA A 341 2.73 -10.12 19.05
N SER A 342 2.99 -10.07 17.75
CA SER A 342 1.97 -9.82 16.73
C SER A 342 2.22 -10.65 15.46
N ILE A 343 1.13 -10.87 14.69
CA ILE A 343 1.23 -11.54 13.39
C ILE A 343 2.06 -10.71 12.42
N HIS A 344 1.96 -9.39 12.44
CA HIS A 344 2.78 -8.50 11.62
C HIS A 344 4.27 -8.68 11.87
N ARG A 345 4.70 -8.68 13.12
CA ARG A 345 6.11 -8.85 13.50
C ARG A 345 6.62 -10.24 13.18
N LEU A 346 5.79 -11.26 13.41
CA LEU A 346 6.14 -12.63 13.07
C LEU A 346 6.39 -12.79 11.56
N MET A 347 5.49 -12.25 10.74
CA MET A 347 5.63 -12.28 9.28
C MET A 347 6.78 -11.39 8.80
N GLU A 348 7.02 -10.24 9.43
CA GLU A 348 8.17 -9.39 9.15
C GLU A 348 9.48 -10.15 9.41
N ALA A 349 9.64 -10.74 10.58
CA ALA A 349 10.83 -11.52 10.93
C ALA A 349 11.03 -12.71 9.97
N PHE A 350 9.97 -13.43 9.63
CA PHE A 350 10.01 -14.53 8.67
C PHE A 350 10.48 -14.07 7.29
N ILE A 351 9.88 -13.03 6.73
CA ILE A 351 10.22 -12.52 5.38
C ILE A 351 11.65 -11.95 5.36
N LEU A 352 12.09 -11.26 6.41
CA LEU A 352 13.45 -10.73 6.49
C LEU A 352 14.49 -11.84 6.58
N ARG A 353 14.25 -12.90 7.36
CA ARG A 353 15.10 -14.09 7.38
C ARG A 353 15.12 -14.79 6.02
N LEU A 354 13.96 -14.96 5.39
CA LEU A 354 13.86 -15.55 4.06
C LEU A 354 14.63 -14.72 3.02
N GLN A 355 14.54 -13.39 3.07
CA GLN A 355 15.28 -12.51 2.17
C GLN A 355 16.80 -12.59 2.36
N THR A 356 17.26 -12.82 3.59
CA THR A 356 18.69 -12.96 3.89
C THR A 356 19.25 -14.26 3.30
N LEU A 357 18.50 -15.36 3.43
CA LEU A 357 18.92 -16.68 2.93
C LEU A 357 18.70 -16.81 1.41
N PHE A 358 17.56 -16.32 0.91
CA PHE A 358 17.11 -16.48 -0.47
C PHE A 358 16.60 -15.14 -1.04
N PRO A 359 17.50 -14.23 -1.46
CA PRO A 359 17.11 -12.86 -1.86
C PRO A 359 16.08 -12.75 -2.97
N SER A 360 16.01 -13.75 -3.88
CA SER A 360 15.04 -13.79 -4.97
C SER A 360 13.64 -14.25 -4.55
N THR A 361 13.54 -15.03 -3.48
CA THR A 361 12.27 -15.68 -3.07
C THR A 361 11.20 -14.66 -2.67
N VAL A 362 11.57 -13.58 -2.00
CA VAL A 362 10.61 -12.53 -1.60
C VAL A 362 9.90 -11.93 -2.83
N SER A 363 10.65 -11.62 -3.89
CA SER A 363 10.05 -11.11 -5.14
C SER A 363 9.22 -12.17 -5.87
N THR A 364 9.58 -13.45 -5.76
CA THR A 364 8.83 -14.57 -6.35
C THR A 364 7.53 -14.80 -5.61
N VAL A 365 7.56 -14.91 -4.27
CA VAL A 365 6.35 -15.05 -3.43
C VAL A 365 5.34 -13.95 -3.74
N TYR A 366 5.80 -12.70 -3.76
CA TYR A 366 4.98 -11.56 -4.06
C TYR A 366 4.33 -11.63 -5.46
N ARG A 367 5.11 -12.02 -6.49
CA ARG A 367 4.61 -12.11 -7.88
C ARG A 367 3.69 -13.30 -8.12
N CYS A 368 4.03 -14.48 -7.59
CA CYS A 368 3.23 -15.70 -7.77
C CYS A 368 1.85 -15.58 -7.15
N VAL A 369 1.76 -15.07 -5.91
CA VAL A 369 0.47 -14.89 -5.25
C VAL A 369 -0.38 -13.84 -5.97
N LEU A 370 0.23 -12.77 -6.44
CA LEU A 370 -0.48 -11.75 -7.23
C LEU A 370 -1.08 -12.33 -8.51
N LEU A 371 -0.33 -13.16 -9.25
CA LEU A 371 -0.80 -13.81 -10.49
C LEU A 371 -1.94 -14.79 -10.23
N SER A 372 -1.90 -15.52 -9.10
CA SER A 372 -2.95 -16.47 -8.72
C SER A 372 -4.26 -15.79 -8.32
N LEU A 373 -4.21 -14.53 -7.89
CA LEU A 373 -5.37 -13.77 -7.43
C LEU A 373 -6.00 -12.89 -8.52
N LEU A 374 -5.31 -12.65 -9.64
CA LEU A 374 -5.84 -11.87 -10.76
C LEU A 374 -7.21 -12.37 -11.29
N PRO A 375 -7.46 -13.68 -11.46
CA PRO A 375 -8.75 -14.17 -11.92
C PRO A 375 -9.91 -13.92 -10.94
N MET A 376 -9.62 -13.78 -9.64
CA MET A 376 -10.63 -13.48 -8.63
C MET A 376 -11.07 -12.01 -8.61
N LEU A 377 -10.32 -11.12 -9.24
CA LEU A 377 -10.64 -9.69 -9.32
C LEU A 377 -11.78 -9.38 -10.29
N GLU A 378 -11.94 -10.18 -11.35
CA GLU A 378 -12.99 -9.96 -12.37
C GLU A 378 -14.39 -10.29 -11.85
N GLY A 379 -14.52 -11.13 -10.81
CA GLY A 379 -15.81 -11.56 -10.26
C GLY A 379 -16.26 -10.86 -8.97
N SER A 380 -15.38 -10.18 -8.23
CA SER A 380 -15.70 -9.69 -6.89
C SER A 380 -15.68 -8.15 -6.80
N ARG A 381 -16.74 -7.53 -7.29
CA ARG A 381 -17.09 -6.15 -6.92
C ARG A 381 -17.70 -6.12 -5.51
N ALA A 382 -17.06 -6.77 -4.53
CA ALA A 382 -17.44 -6.69 -3.13
C ALA A 382 -17.09 -5.31 -2.57
N HIS A 383 -17.91 -4.33 -2.92
CA HIS A 383 -17.79 -2.95 -2.52
C HIS A 383 -17.99 -2.82 -1.00
N GLY A 384 -16.97 -2.40 -0.29
CA GLY A 384 -17.11 -1.80 1.03
C GLY A 384 -16.89 -2.67 2.27
N TRP A 385 -16.91 -3.99 2.22
CA TRP A 385 -16.76 -4.85 3.41
C TRP A 385 -15.34 -4.82 4.02
N GLY A 386 -14.30 -4.68 3.21
CA GLY A 386 -12.91 -4.72 3.68
C GLY A 386 -12.51 -3.57 4.61
N ARG A 387 -13.18 -2.43 4.52
CA ARG A 387 -12.80 -1.24 5.31
C ARG A 387 -13.24 -1.29 6.76
N LEU A 388 -14.33 -2.02 7.05
CA LEU A 388 -14.82 -2.21 8.42
C LEU A 388 -14.43 -3.56 9.02
N ALA A 389 -13.81 -4.45 8.24
CA ALA A 389 -13.39 -5.76 8.74
C ALA A 389 -12.43 -5.64 9.95
N THR A 390 -11.57 -4.62 9.96
CA THR A 390 -10.69 -4.34 11.11
C THR A 390 -11.48 -4.02 12.36
N PHE A 391 -12.57 -3.24 12.24
CA PHE A 391 -13.41 -2.87 13.38
C PHE A 391 -14.33 -4.00 13.81
N ALA A 392 -14.73 -4.89 12.90
CA ALA A 392 -15.53 -6.08 13.23
C ALA A 392 -14.77 -7.08 14.12
N CYS A 393 -13.44 -7.06 14.09
CA CYS A 393 -12.61 -7.90 14.95
C CYS A 393 -12.38 -7.30 16.34
N LEU A 394 -12.86 -6.08 16.60
CA LEU A 394 -12.75 -5.46 17.92
C LEU A 394 -13.85 -5.99 18.84
N PRO A 395 -13.56 -6.19 20.15
CA PRO A 395 -14.59 -6.59 21.09
C PRO A 395 -15.67 -5.51 21.21
N PRO A 396 -16.94 -5.86 21.46
CA PRO A 396 -18.05 -4.91 21.55
C PRO A 396 -17.91 -3.90 22.69
N SER A 397 -16.97 -4.13 23.61
CA SER A 397 -16.64 -3.27 24.75
C SER A 397 -15.56 -2.22 24.46
N VAL A 398 -15.13 -2.07 23.20
CA VAL A 398 -14.14 -1.04 22.81
C VAL A 398 -14.81 0.33 22.79
N ASP A 399 -14.51 1.14 23.77
CA ASP A 399 -15.01 2.51 23.92
C ASP A 399 -13.83 3.50 23.94
N PRO A 400 -13.88 4.62 23.24
CA PRO A 400 -14.82 5.05 22.19
C PRO A 400 -14.23 4.92 20.78
N LEU A 401 -14.93 4.19 19.90
CA LEU A 401 -14.61 4.25 18.48
C LEU A 401 -14.86 5.66 17.91
N PRO A 402 -14.12 6.11 16.89
CA PRO A 402 -14.38 7.37 16.23
C PRO A 402 -15.83 7.49 15.74
N PRO A 403 -16.48 8.65 15.88
CA PRO A 403 -17.91 8.82 15.55
C PRO A 403 -18.29 8.42 14.14
N TYR A 404 -17.42 8.68 13.16
CA TYR A 404 -17.65 8.31 11.75
C TYR A 404 -17.72 6.79 11.53
N VAL A 405 -16.98 6.01 12.33
CA VAL A 405 -17.01 4.53 12.27
C VAL A 405 -18.33 4.02 12.84
N LEU A 406 -18.79 4.59 13.95
CA LEU A 406 -20.07 4.23 14.57
C LEU A 406 -21.25 4.55 13.65
N ALA A 407 -21.24 5.72 13.02
CA ALA A 407 -22.26 6.12 12.07
C ALA A 407 -22.34 5.15 10.87
N GLU A 408 -21.21 4.76 10.28
CA GLU A 408 -21.20 3.82 9.17
C GLU A 408 -21.60 2.41 9.60
N ALA A 409 -21.21 1.95 10.78
CA ALA A 409 -21.65 0.66 11.32
C ALA A 409 -23.18 0.61 11.51
N GLN A 410 -23.78 1.69 12.01
CA GLN A 410 -25.23 1.81 12.15
C GLN A 410 -25.94 1.78 10.79
N LEU A 411 -25.45 2.55 9.82
CA LEU A 411 -26.02 2.57 8.47
C LEU A 411 -25.97 1.18 7.81
N ARG A 412 -24.88 0.44 7.99
CA ARG A 412 -24.75 -0.91 7.42
C ARG A 412 -25.62 -1.93 8.12
N SER A 413 -25.77 -1.83 9.45
CA SER A 413 -26.70 -2.68 10.19
C SER A 413 -28.14 -2.47 9.71
N GLN A 414 -28.54 -1.23 9.48
CA GLN A 414 -29.87 -0.91 8.92
C GLN A 414 -30.04 -1.47 7.50
N ARG A 415 -29.03 -1.32 6.63
CA ARG A 415 -29.08 -1.87 5.26
C ARG A 415 -29.12 -3.39 5.24
N ALA A 416 -28.36 -4.04 6.11
CA ALA A 416 -28.37 -5.50 6.22
C ALA A 416 -29.75 -6.02 6.67
N TRP A 417 -30.37 -5.34 7.62
CA TRP A 417 -31.72 -5.68 8.09
C TRP A 417 -32.77 -5.53 6.98
N VAL A 418 -32.76 -4.40 6.26
CA VAL A 418 -33.65 -4.17 5.10
C VAL A 418 -33.41 -5.19 3.99
N SER A 419 -32.16 -5.56 3.72
CA SER A 419 -31.84 -6.57 2.71
C SER A 419 -32.36 -7.97 3.11
N GLN A 420 -32.27 -8.31 4.39
CA GLN A 420 -32.79 -9.57 4.91
C GLN A 420 -34.34 -9.60 4.83
N GLU A 421 -35.00 -8.50 5.18
CA GLU A 421 -36.44 -8.35 5.10
C GLU A 421 -36.95 -8.44 3.65
N ILE A 422 -36.22 -7.87 2.68
CA ILE A 422 -36.54 -8.00 1.25
C ILE A 422 -36.34 -9.44 0.77
N GLN A 423 -35.33 -10.15 1.27
CA GLN A 423 -35.04 -11.51 0.85
C GLN A 423 -36.12 -12.50 1.31
N GLU A 424 -36.84 -12.21 2.40
CA GLU A 424 -38.03 -12.99 2.83
C GLU A 424 -39.23 -12.82 1.89
N TYR A 425 -39.27 -11.75 1.07
CA TYR A 425 -40.34 -11.51 0.09
C TYR A 425 -39.98 -11.88 -1.35
N LEU A 426 -38.73 -12.30 -1.60
CA LEU A 426 -38.32 -12.81 -2.90
C LEU A 426 -38.68 -14.30 -2.99
N ILE A 427 -39.70 -14.58 -3.81
CA ILE A 427 -40.04 -15.97 -4.22
C ILE A 427 -38.81 -16.47 -5.01
N THR A 428 -38.15 -17.49 -4.52
CA THR A 428 -37.10 -18.18 -5.27
C THR A 428 -37.80 -19.11 -6.27
N ASP A 429 -37.37 -19.08 -7.54
CA ASP A 429 -37.89 -19.93 -8.65
C ASP A 429 -37.73 -21.46 -8.39
N SER A 430 -37.32 -21.86 -7.19
CA SER A 430 -37.19 -23.26 -6.78
C SER A 430 -38.51 -23.91 -6.35
N ASP A 431 -39.62 -23.13 -6.23
CA ASP A 431 -40.90 -23.65 -5.78
C ASP A 431 -41.84 -24.07 -6.96
N GLU A 432 -41.39 -23.91 -8.22
CA GLU A 432 -42.21 -24.28 -9.40
C GLU A 432 -41.94 -25.68 -9.98
N GLU A 433 -41.02 -26.51 -9.47
CA GLU A 433 -40.71 -27.84 -10.03
C GLU A 433 -41.33 -29.03 -9.29
N GLU A 434 -42.20 -28.87 -8.29
CA GLU A 434 -42.78 -30.01 -7.54
C GLU A 434 -44.21 -30.36 -7.88
N GLU A 435 -44.86 -29.84 -8.94
CA GLU A 435 -46.26 -30.18 -9.27
C GLU A 435 -46.49 -30.93 -10.60
N GLU A 436 -45.52 -31.57 -11.22
CA GLU A 436 -45.81 -32.52 -12.32
C GLU A 436 -45.13 -33.89 -12.10
N GLY A 437 -45.85 -34.87 -11.54
CA GLY A 437 -45.33 -36.20 -11.53
C GLY A 437 -46.03 -37.25 -10.64
N ARG A 438 -47.34 -37.14 -10.48
CA ARG A 438 -48.09 -38.23 -9.86
C ARG A 438 -48.71 -39.13 -10.93
N VAL A 439 -47.98 -40.16 -11.37
CA VAL A 439 -48.52 -41.29 -12.14
C VAL A 439 -48.23 -42.56 -11.39
N GLU A 440 -49.30 -43.31 -11.18
CA GLU A 440 -49.38 -44.56 -10.41
C GLU A 440 -48.60 -45.73 -11.02
N PRO A 441 -48.31 -46.80 -10.23
CA PRO A 441 -47.40 -47.87 -10.61
C PRO A 441 -48.08 -49.00 -11.38
N GLY A 442 -47.50 -49.39 -12.49
CA GLY A 442 -47.91 -50.53 -13.32
C GLY A 442 -46.73 -51.44 -13.65
N HIS A 443 -46.75 -52.60 -12.98
CA HIS A 443 -46.23 -53.90 -13.38
C HIS A 443 -44.81 -54.12 -13.96
N ALA A 444 -44.19 -54.99 -13.26
CA ALA A 444 -43.00 -55.81 -13.49
C ALA A 444 -42.80 -56.33 -14.91
N GLN A 445 -41.52 -56.31 -15.37
CA GLN A 445 -40.97 -57.59 -15.93
C GLN A 445 -39.41 -57.54 -15.93
N SER A 446 -38.88 -58.54 -15.39
CA SER A 446 -37.52 -59.10 -15.36
C SER A 446 -36.92 -59.24 -16.74
N CYS A 447 -35.62 -58.87 -16.90
CA CYS A 447 -34.69 -59.62 -17.74
C CYS A 447 -33.20 -59.36 -17.34
N LYS A 448 -32.65 -60.43 -17.01
CA LYS A 448 -31.33 -60.99 -16.78
C LYS A 448 -30.10 -60.30 -17.39
N ALA A 449 -29.05 -60.43 -16.60
CA ALA A 449 -27.62 -60.22 -16.85
C ALA A 449 -27.06 -60.90 -18.11
N VAL A 450 -26.07 -60.22 -18.73
CA VAL A 450 -24.97 -60.89 -19.42
C VAL A 450 -23.67 -60.20 -19.05
N LYS A 451 -22.80 -60.99 -18.46
CA LYS A 451 -21.35 -60.74 -18.38
C LYS A 451 -20.73 -60.99 -19.73
N GLN A 452 -19.72 -60.20 -20.12
CA GLN A 452 -18.60 -60.71 -20.89
C GLN A 452 -17.32 -59.94 -20.59
N GLU A 453 -16.36 -60.76 -20.27
CA GLU A 453 -14.93 -60.51 -20.04
C GLU A 453 -14.22 -60.35 -21.43
N GLY A 454 -13.01 -59.85 -21.41
CA GLY A 454 -12.01 -60.02 -22.48
C GLY A 454 -11.18 -58.78 -22.70
N GLU A 455 -9.98 -58.74 -22.09
CA GLU A 455 -8.63 -58.86 -22.65
C GLU A 455 -8.13 -57.61 -23.40
N ASP A 456 -7.17 -56.94 -22.77
CA ASP A 456 -5.69 -57.05 -22.86
C ASP A 456 -5.08 -56.69 -24.25
N THR A 457 -4.22 -55.73 -24.25
CA THR A 457 -2.98 -55.40 -25.03
C THR A 457 -2.78 -53.88 -24.97
N GLY A 458 -1.74 -53.27 -24.40
CA GLY A 458 -0.32 -53.53 -24.50
C GLY A 458 0.35 -52.58 -25.56
N ILE A 459 1.45 -51.93 -25.14
CA ILE A 459 2.40 -51.11 -25.94
C ILE A 459 2.06 -49.59 -25.91
N GLY A 460 2.81 -48.66 -25.24
CA GLY A 460 4.27 -48.51 -25.19
C GLY A 460 4.72 -47.35 -26.11
N LEU A 461 4.94 -46.20 -25.51
CA LEU A 461 6.05 -45.27 -25.70
C LEU A 461 5.84 -44.05 -24.88
#